data_8ddbb8aa63d9653f741db75a252b7c2b
#
_entry.id   8ddbb8aa63d9653f741db75a252b7c2b
#
_cell.length_a   1.000
_cell.length_b   1.000
_cell.length_c   1.000
_cell.angle_alpha   90.00
_cell.angle_beta   90.00
_cell.angle_gamma   90.00
#
_symmetry.space_group_name_H-M   'P 1'
#
loop_
_entity.id
_entity.type
_entity.pdbx_description
1 polymer ?
#
loop_
_entity_poly.entity_id
_entity_poly.type
_entity_poly.pdbx_seq_one_letter_code
_entity_poly.pdbx_strand_id
1 'polypeptide(L)'
;MRVVIADDALLVRSGLAALLGGEGVEIVGQAADAGSLLEQVEATSPDAVVVDIRMPPTHTDEGLVAARAIRERHPQVAVLVLSQYVEVSYALRLLEEDPAGIGYLLKDRILDPSALTDALRRLLAGECIVDQSIVARLLARARQGLPLDRLTAREREVLALMAEGRSNRAICEVLVLSPKTV
;
A
#
# COMPACT_ATOMS: atom_id res chain seq x y z
N MET A 1 -4.17 -15.90 -18.46
CA MET A 1 -4.27 -14.84 -17.44
C MET A 1 -4.20 -13.51 -18.18
N ARG A 2 -5.23 -12.68 -18.02
CA ARG A 2 -5.41 -11.38 -18.69
C ARG A 2 -5.01 -10.28 -17.71
N VAL A 3 -4.08 -9.40 -18.10
CA VAL A 3 -3.49 -8.41 -17.18
C VAL A 3 -3.54 -7.01 -17.80
N VAL A 4 -3.91 -6.01 -16.98
CA VAL A 4 -3.73 -4.60 -17.28
C VAL A 4 -2.50 -4.10 -16.52
N ILE A 5 -1.67 -3.29 -17.17
CA ILE A 5 -0.46 -2.68 -16.59
C ILE A 5 -0.62 -1.17 -16.55
N ALA A 6 -0.37 -0.56 -15.39
CA ALA A 6 -0.38 0.88 -15.21
C ALA A 6 0.95 1.37 -14.61
N ASP A 7 1.62 2.24 -15.35
CA ASP A 7 2.87 2.90 -14.95
C ASP A 7 3.04 4.13 -15.84
N ASP A 8 3.39 5.29 -15.30
CA ASP A 8 3.56 6.52 -16.10
C ASP A 8 4.82 6.46 -16.98
N ALA A 9 5.85 5.74 -16.55
CA ALA A 9 7.09 5.54 -17.30
C ALA A 9 6.88 4.53 -18.44
N LEU A 10 6.85 5.02 -19.68
CA LEU A 10 6.65 4.19 -20.87
C LEU A 10 7.61 2.99 -20.94
N LEU A 11 8.89 3.20 -20.61
CA LEU A 11 9.90 2.12 -20.65
C LEU A 11 9.61 1.01 -19.63
N VAL A 12 9.19 1.38 -18.42
CA VAL A 12 8.83 0.43 -17.38
C VAL A 12 7.59 -0.36 -17.80
N ARG A 13 6.56 0.33 -18.26
CA ARG A 13 5.30 -0.27 -18.74
C ARG A 13 5.53 -1.23 -19.89
N SER A 14 6.33 -0.81 -20.90
CA SER A 14 6.69 -1.66 -22.05
C SER A 14 7.55 -2.85 -21.63
N GLY A 15 8.48 -2.63 -20.70
CA GLY A 15 9.32 -3.70 -20.14
C GLY A 15 8.49 -4.76 -19.41
N LEU A 16 7.58 -4.34 -18.53
CA LEU A 16 6.66 -5.25 -17.84
C LEU A 16 5.77 -6.02 -18.81
N ALA A 17 5.25 -5.36 -19.85
CA ALA A 17 4.43 -6.00 -20.87
C ALA A 17 5.22 -7.07 -21.63
N ALA A 18 6.47 -6.80 -22.00
CA ALA A 18 7.34 -7.75 -22.68
C ALA A 18 7.70 -8.95 -21.78
N LEU A 19 8.06 -8.69 -20.52
CA LEU A 19 8.38 -9.70 -19.52
C LEU A 19 7.22 -10.67 -19.30
N LEU A 20 6.04 -10.13 -19.00
CA LEU A 20 4.83 -10.94 -18.75
C LEU A 20 4.36 -11.66 -20.01
N GLY A 21 4.42 -11.00 -21.19
CA GLY A 21 4.07 -11.63 -22.47
C GLY A 21 4.97 -12.83 -22.80
N GLY A 22 6.25 -12.76 -22.47
CA GLY A 22 7.20 -13.88 -22.61
C GLY A 22 6.84 -15.09 -21.75
N GLU A 23 6.13 -14.90 -20.63
CA GLU A 23 5.63 -15.93 -19.73
C GLU A 23 4.20 -16.41 -20.07
N GLY A 24 3.66 -16.02 -21.22
CA GLY A 24 2.33 -16.43 -21.68
C GLY A 24 1.17 -15.68 -21.01
N VAL A 25 1.43 -14.49 -20.45
CA VAL A 25 0.40 -13.60 -19.92
C VAL A 25 -0.12 -12.71 -21.04
N GLU A 26 -1.43 -12.60 -21.17
CA GLU A 26 -2.08 -11.72 -22.14
C GLU A 26 -2.22 -10.31 -21.56
N ILE A 27 -1.55 -9.33 -22.14
CA ILE A 27 -1.68 -7.92 -21.77
C ILE A 27 -2.87 -7.32 -22.52
N VAL A 28 -3.97 -7.14 -21.80
CA VAL A 28 -5.25 -6.68 -22.37
C VAL A 28 -5.45 -5.16 -22.29
N GLY A 29 -4.59 -4.45 -21.57
CA GLY A 29 -4.62 -3.00 -21.48
C GLY A 29 -3.34 -2.43 -20.87
N GLN A 30 -3.08 -1.16 -21.19
CA GLN A 30 -1.98 -0.38 -20.64
C GLN A 30 -2.48 1.02 -20.31
N ALA A 31 -2.06 1.55 -19.17
CA ALA A 31 -2.46 2.87 -18.68
C ALA A 31 -1.23 3.67 -18.20
N ALA A 32 -1.28 4.98 -18.33
CA ALA A 32 -0.22 5.87 -17.86
C ALA A 32 -0.62 6.68 -16.62
N ASP A 33 -1.87 6.56 -16.18
CA ASP A 33 -2.44 7.25 -15.03
C ASP A 33 -3.60 6.45 -14.42
N ALA A 34 -4.08 6.88 -13.25
CA ALA A 34 -5.13 6.20 -12.52
C ALA A 34 -6.50 6.19 -13.25
N GLY A 35 -6.82 7.27 -13.97
CA GLY A 35 -8.09 7.38 -14.69
C GLY A 35 -8.15 6.38 -15.85
N SER A 36 -7.14 6.40 -16.72
CA SER A 36 -7.01 5.45 -17.82
C SER A 36 -6.92 3.99 -17.34
N LEU A 37 -6.32 3.73 -16.17
CA LEU A 37 -6.30 2.41 -15.56
C LEU A 37 -7.73 1.92 -15.26
N LEU A 38 -8.55 2.73 -14.59
CA LEU A 38 -9.92 2.37 -14.25
C LEU A 38 -10.77 2.11 -15.51
N GLU A 39 -10.62 2.94 -16.54
CA GLU A 39 -11.27 2.75 -17.83
C GLU A 39 -10.87 1.42 -18.50
N GLN A 40 -9.58 1.06 -18.45
CA GLN A 40 -9.09 -0.21 -19.01
C GLN A 40 -9.62 -1.42 -18.23
N VAL A 41 -9.73 -1.34 -16.91
CA VAL A 41 -10.30 -2.42 -16.09
C VAL A 41 -11.77 -2.66 -16.43
N GLU A 42 -12.57 -1.61 -16.54
CA GLU A 42 -13.97 -1.70 -16.93
C GLU A 42 -14.14 -2.27 -18.35
N ALA A 43 -13.34 -1.80 -19.32
CA ALA A 43 -13.45 -2.21 -20.71
C ALA A 43 -13.00 -3.64 -20.97
N THR A 44 -11.99 -4.11 -20.23
CA THR A 44 -11.32 -5.40 -20.53
C THR A 44 -11.66 -6.50 -19.57
N SER A 45 -12.18 -6.19 -18.38
CA SER A 45 -12.44 -7.15 -17.29
C SER A 45 -11.24 -8.11 -17.10
N PRO A 46 -10.08 -7.60 -16.67
CA PRO A 46 -8.86 -8.41 -16.52
C PRO A 46 -8.96 -9.34 -15.31
N ASP A 47 -8.11 -10.38 -15.30
CA ASP A 47 -7.94 -11.24 -14.12
C ASP A 47 -7.09 -10.53 -13.04
N ALA A 48 -6.09 -9.74 -13.48
CA ALA A 48 -5.21 -9.02 -12.56
C ALA A 48 -4.77 -7.67 -13.12
N VAL A 49 -4.34 -6.80 -12.21
CA VAL A 49 -3.75 -5.49 -12.51
C VAL A 49 -2.38 -5.39 -11.89
N VAL A 50 -1.41 -4.87 -12.65
CA VAL A 50 -0.10 -4.44 -12.13
C VAL A 50 -0.07 -2.92 -12.18
N VAL A 51 0.10 -2.28 -11.03
CA VAL A 51 -0.05 -0.81 -10.93
C VAL A 51 1.11 -0.18 -10.16
N ASP A 52 1.70 0.87 -10.73
CA ASP A 52 2.63 1.74 -10.02
C ASP A 52 1.87 2.63 -9.02
N ILE A 53 2.48 2.91 -7.88
CA ILE A 53 1.88 3.78 -6.86
C ILE A 53 1.81 5.23 -7.35
N ARG A 54 2.90 5.72 -7.93
CA ARG A 54 3.09 7.13 -8.23
C ARG A 54 2.85 7.42 -9.70
N MET A 55 1.67 7.89 -10.00
CA MET A 55 1.25 8.26 -11.36
C MET A 55 0.73 9.71 -11.40
N PRO A 56 0.61 10.32 -12.58
CA PRO A 56 -0.02 11.62 -12.69
C PRO A 56 -1.44 11.67 -12.05
N PRO A 57 -1.89 12.85 -11.56
CA PRO A 57 -1.28 14.18 -11.76
C PRO A 57 -0.27 14.59 -10.67
N THR A 58 -0.30 14.01 -9.48
CA THR A 58 0.53 14.50 -8.35
C THR A 58 1.76 13.64 -8.08
N HIS A 59 1.85 12.44 -8.66
CA HIS A 59 2.90 11.45 -8.44
C HIS A 59 3.09 11.08 -6.95
N THR A 60 1.99 10.96 -6.20
CA THR A 60 2.00 10.60 -4.78
C THR A 60 1.48 9.19 -4.54
N ASP A 61 0.15 9.01 -4.55
CA ASP A 61 -0.51 7.73 -4.22
C ASP A 61 -1.68 7.38 -5.15
N GLU A 62 -1.70 7.94 -6.36
CA GLU A 62 -2.79 7.75 -7.33
C GLU A 62 -3.03 6.27 -7.66
N GLY A 63 -1.95 5.50 -7.83
CA GLY A 63 -2.07 4.08 -8.09
C GLY A 63 -2.65 3.30 -6.92
N LEU A 64 -2.36 3.73 -5.69
CA LEU A 64 -2.94 3.13 -4.49
C LEU A 64 -4.44 3.42 -4.39
N VAL A 65 -4.85 4.64 -4.70
CA VAL A 65 -6.27 5.05 -4.76
C VAL A 65 -7.00 4.24 -5.84
N ALA A 66 -6.40 4.10 -7.03
CA ALA A 66 -6.96 3.29 -8.10
C ALA A 66 -7.04 1.79 -7.72
N ALA A 67 -6.01 1.23 -7.10
CA ALA A 67 -5.99 -0.14 -6.61
C ALA A 67 -7.16 -0.41 -5.66
N ARG A 68 -7.39 0.49 -4.73
CA ARG A 68 -8.51 0.41 -3.78
C ARG A 68 -9.87 0.49 -4.49
N ALA A 69 -10.05 1.44 -5.40
CA ALA A 69 -11.28 1.56 -6.18
C ALA A 69 -11.56 0.32 -7.04
N ILE A 70 -10.52 -0.32 -7.59
CA ILE A 70 -10.64 -1.59 -8.32
C ILE A 70 -11.14 -2.69 -7.37
N ARG A 71 -10.55 -2.82 -6.19
CA ARG A 71 -10.94 -3.85 -5.21
C ARG A 71 -12.39 -3.67 -4.73
N GLU A 72 -12.82 -2.44 -4.53
CA GLU A 72 -14.20 -2.13 -4.12
C GLU A 72 -15.23 -2.50 -5.20
N ARG A 73 -14.92 -2.24 -6.48
CA ARG A 73 -15.86 -2.46 -7.61
C ARG A 73 -15.72 -3.84 -8.25
N HIS A 74 -14.52 -4.39 -8.26
CA HIS A 74 -14.14 -5.64 -8.93
C HIS A 74 -13.35 -6.53 -7.96
N PRO A 75 -13.97 -7.05 -6.88
CA PRO A 75 -13.28 -7.81 -5.83
C PRO A 75 -12.58 -9.09 -6.35
N GLN A 76 -13.00 -9.59 -7.53
CA GLN A 76 -12.38 -10.74 -8.19
C GLN A 76 -11.06 -10.41 -8.90
N VAL A 77 -10.76 -9.14 -9.16
CA VAL A 77 -9.53 -8.72 -9.84
C VAL A 77 -8.38 -8.68 -8.83
N ALA A 78 -7.35 -9.47 -9.09
CA ALA A 78 -6.14 -9.41 -8.28
C ALA A 78 -5.35 -8.11 -8.54
N VAL A 79 -4.78 -7.51 -7.51
CA VAL A 79 -4.06 -6.25 -7.65
C VAL A 79 -2.64 -6.38 -7.13
N LEU A 80 -1.66 -6.22 -8.01
CA LEU A 80 -0.24 -6.15 -7.67
C LEU A 80 0.24 -4.70 -7.75
N VAL A 81 0.50 -4.12 -6.60
CA VAL A 81 1.07 -2.78 -6.49
C VAL A 81 2.59 -2.85 -6.55
N LEU A 82 3.19 -2.04 -7.41
CA LEU A 82 4.63 -1.88 -7.54
C LEU A 82 5.08 -0.54 -6.95
N SER A 83 6.15 -0.56 -6.19
CA SER A 83 6.73 0.64 -5.60
C SER A 83 8.23 0.74 -5.84
N GLN A 84 8.73 1.93 -6.05
CA GLN A 84 10.17 2.17 -6.11
C GLN A 84 10.80 2.22 -4.71
N TYR A 85 10.00 2.54 -3.68
CA TYR A 85 10.48 2.75 -2.31
C TYR A 85 9.70 1.91 -1.31
N VAL A 86 10.35 1.58 -0.19
CA VAL A 86 9.72 0.88 0.93
C VAL A 86 8.88 1.86 1.75
N GLU A 87 7.59 1.96 1.46
CA GLU A 87 6.65 2.85 2.15
C GLU A 87 5.60 2.04 2.93
N VAL A 88 5.85 1.91 4.22
CA VAL A 88 5.02 1.10 5.14
C VAL A 88 3.58 1.63 5.23
N SER A 89 3.39 2.95 5.17
CA SER A 89 2.07 3.59 5.23
C SER A 89 1.18 3.19 4.05
N TYR A 90 1.74 3.04 2.86
CA TYR A 90 1.01 2.61 1.68
C TYR A 90 0.61 1.14 1.76
N ALA A 91 1.54 0.28 2.20
CA ALA A 91 1.25 -1.13 2.41
C ALA A 91 0.14 -1.34 3.45
N LEU A 92 0.17 -0.62 4.58
CA LEU A 92 -0.88 -0.68 5.58
C LEU A 92 -2.24 -0.29 5.01
N ARG A 93 -2.34 0.87 4.36
CA ARG A 93 -3.59 1.35 3.74
C ARG A 93 -4.17 0.36 2.73
N LEU A 94 -3.32 -0.36 2.00
CA LEU A 94 -3.74 -1.34 1.01
C LEU A 94 -4.26 -2.64 1.65
N LEU A 95 -3.71 -3.01 2.82
CA LEU A 95 -3.97 -4.30 3.49
C LEU A 95 -5.02 -4.21 4.62
N GLU A 96 -5.53 -2.98 4.92
CA GLU A 96 -6.41 -2.74 6.08
C GLU A 96 -7.78 -3.45 5.99
N GLU A 97 -8.33 -3.64 4.79
CA GLU A 97 -9.69 -4.17 4.62
C GLU A 97 -9.69 -5.68 4.36
N ASP A 98 -9.36 -6.08 3.13
CA ASP A 98 -9.26 -7.48 2.71
C ASP A 98 -7.96 -7.69 1.92
N PRO A 99 -6.96 -8.35 2.49
CA PRO A 99 -5.68 -8.56 1.84
C PRO A 99 -5.69 -9.66 0.76
N ALA A 100 -6.77 -10.45 0.63
CA ALA A 100 -6.84 -11.52 -0.35
C ALA A 100 -6.73 -11.00 -1.78
N GLY A 101 -5.83 -11.56 -2.58
CA GLY A 101 -5.60 -11.14 -3.97
C GLY A 101 -4.86 -9.79 -4.10
N ILE A 102 -4.27 -9.29 -3.01
CA ILE A 102 -3.48 -8.06 -3.01
C ILE A 102 -2.00 -8.35 -2.86
N GLY A 103 -1.18 -7.73 -3.71
CA GLY A 103 0.26 -7.79 -3.64
C GLY A 103 0.90 -6.41 -3.55
N TYR A 104 2.00 -6.31 -2.80
CA TYR A 104 2.85 -5.13 -2.73
C TYR A 104 4.32 -5.56 -2.90
N LEU A 105 4.94 -5.23 -4.03
CA LEU A 105 6.33 -5.54 -4.33
C LEU A 105 7.14 -4.28 -4.66
N LEU A 106 8.45 -4.37 -4.47
CA LEU A 106 9.36 -3.35 -4.93
C LEU A 106 9.76 -3.57 -6.39
N LYS A 107 9.85 -2.49 -7.18
CA LYS A 107 10.24 -2.56 -8.60
C LYS A 107 11.63 -3.16 -8.84
N ASP A 108 12.56 -3.05 -7.89
CA ASP A 108 13.89 -3.66 -7.95
C ASP A 108 13.89 -5.19 -7.78
N ARG A 109 12.79 -5.78 -7.29
CA ARG A 109 12.59 -7.22 -7.13
C ARG A 109 12.03 -7.92 -8.36
N ILE A 110 11.59 -7.18 -9.38
CA ILE A 110 10.91 -7.69 -10.57
C ILE A 110 11.91 -8.02 -11.70
N LEU A 111 13.15 -8.29 -11.37
CA LEU A 111 14.19 -8.62 -12.38
C LEU A 111 14.00 -10.04 -12.96
N ASP A 112 13.23 -10.88 -12.30
CA ASP A 112 12.91 -12.24 -12.76
C ASP A 112 11.46 -12.29 -13.27
N PRO A 113 11.24 -12.51 -14.59
CA PRO A 113 9.91 -12.59 -15.17
C PRO A 113 9.05 -13.71 -14.57
N SER A 114 9.67 -14.83 -14.24
CA SER A 114 8.97 -15.98 -13.65
C SER A 114 8.45 -15.67 -12.24
N ALA A 115 9.21 -14.93 -11.45
CA ALA A 115 8.80 -14.50 -10.12
C ALA A 115 7.58 -13.54 -10.15
N LEU A 116 7.53 -12.63 -11.13
CA LEU A 116 6.39 -11.73 -11.31
C LEU A 116 5.13 -12.48 -11.72
N THR A 117 5.26 -13.41 -12.65
CA THR A 117 4.14 -14.26 -13.11
C THR A 117 3.63 -15.17 -12.00
N ASP A 118 4.55 -15.76 -11.20
CA ASP A 118 4.18 -16.57 -10.04
C ASP A 118 3.44 -15.74 -8.98
N ALA A 119 3.92 -14.55 -8.69
CA ALA A 119 3.22 -13.62 -7.79
C ALA A 119 1.78 -13.36 -8.27
N LEU A 120 1.57 -13.07 -9.55
CA LEU A 120 0.23 -12.86 -10.09
C LEU A 120 -0.66 -14.13 -9.98
N ARG A 121 -0.11 -15.32 -10.22
CA ARG A 121 -0.87 -16.59 -10.05
C ARG A 121 -1.30 -16.80 -8.61
N ARG A 122 -0.42 -16.53 -7.65
CA ARG A 122 -0.70 -16.64 -6.22
C ARG A 122 -1.75 -15.64 -5.76
N LEU A 123 -1.70 -14.40 -6.27
CA LEU A 123 -2.73 -13.40 -6.00
C LEU A 123 -4.10 -13.84 -6.54
N LEU A 124 -4.16 -14.42 -7.72
CA LEU A 124 -5.39 -14.99 -8.29
C LEU A 124 -5.93 -16.18 -7.48
N ALA A 125 -5.06 -16.89 -6.77
CA ALA A 125 -5.46 -17.92 -5.81
C ALA A 125 -5.94 -17.35 -4.46
N GLY A 126 -5.99 -16.02 -4.32
CA GLY A 126 -6.44 -15.32 -3.09
C GLY A 126 -5.35 -15.14 -2.04
N GLU A 127 -4.07 -15.41 -2.39
CA GLU A 127 -2.97 -15.14 -1.46
C GLU A 127 -2.70 -13.62 -1.35
N CYS A 128 -2.10 -13.22 -0.24
CA CYS A 128 -1.55 -11.89 -0.05
C CYS A 128 -0.02 -11.94 -0.17
N ILE A 129 0.56 -11.05 -0.97
CA ILE A 129 2.02 -11.01 -1.19
C ILE A 129 2.56 -9.65 -0.79
N VAL A 130 3.48 -9.63 0.18
CA VAL A 130 4.13 -8.40 0.63
C VAL A 130 5.64 -8.60 0.60
N ASP A 131 6.36 -7.62 0.03
CA ASP A 131 7.82 -7.63 0.01
C ASP A 131 8.40 -7.77 1.43
N GLN A 132 9.42 -8.64 1.57
CA GLN A 132 10.05 -8.93 2.86
C GLN A 132 10.61 -7.68 3.55
N SER A 133 11.10 -6.72 2.79
CA SER A 133 11.64 -5.47 3.35
C SER A 133 10.54 -4.60 3.99
N ILE A 134 9.32 -4.65 3.44
CA ILE A 134 8.14 -3.98 4.01
C ILE A 134 7.71 -4.70 5.29
N VAL A 135 7.63 -6.03 5.26
CA VAL A 135 7.32 -6.85 6.44
C VAL A 135 8.33 -6.60 7.56
N ALA A 136 9.63 -6.56 7.25
CA ALA A 136 10.68 -6.28 8.23
C ALA A 136 10.51 -4.89 8.88
N ARG A 137 10.16 -3.85 8.11
CA ARG A 137 9.89 -2.50 8.63
C ARG A 137 8.60 -2.43 9.45
N LEU A 138 7.55 -3.15 9.04
CA LEU A 138 6.30 -3.27 9.83
C LEU A 138 6.58 -3.88 11.19
N LEU A 139 7.34 -4.99 11.24
CA LEU A 139 7.73 -5.64 12.49
C LEU A 139 8.64 -4.76 13.35
N ALA A 140 9.58 -4.04 12.74
CA ALA A 140 10.43 -3.09 13.46
C ALA A 140 9.61 -1.96 14.08
N ARG A 141 8.61 -1.44 13.36
CA ARG A 141 7.68 -0.41 13.86
C ARG A 141 6.81 -0.93 15.00
N ALA A 142 6.29 -2.15 14.87
CA ALA A 142 5.52 -2.81 15.93
C ALA A 142 6.35 -3.05 17.20
N ARG A 143 7.64 -3.41 17.06
CA ARG A 143 8.57 -3.58 18.18
C ARG A 143 8.98 -2.28 18.86
N GLN A 144 8.87 -1.13 18.16
CA GLN A 144 9.20 0.19 18.76
C GLN A 144 8.11 0.68 19.73
N GLY A 145 7.06 -0.11 19.94
CA GLY A 145 5.93 0.20 20.82
C GLY A 145 4.95 1.21 20.21
N LEU A 146 3.77 1.25 20.75
CA LEU A 146 2.85 2.37 20.51
C LEU A 146 3.54 3.65 20.98
N PRO A 147 3.24 4.84 20.38
CA PRO A 147 3.77 6.12 20.85
C PRO A 147 3.65 6.31 22.37
N LEU A 148 2.61 5.69 22.97
CA LEU A 148 2.36 5.69 24.42
C LEU A 148 3.44 4.94 25.24
N ASP A 149 4.12 3.95 24.66
CA ASP A 149 5.18 3.22 25.37
C ASP A 149 6.48 4.03 25.48
N ARG A 150 6.63 5.09 24.69
CA ARG A 150 7.74 6.05 24.76
C ARG A 150 7.51 7.15 25.78
N LEU A 151 6.29 7.29 26.29
CA LEU A 151 5.98 8.29 27.30
C LEU A 151 6.61 7.87 28.64
N THR A 152 7.21 8.85 29.30
CA THR A 152 7.61 8.72 30.70
C THR A 152 6.37 8.46 31.57
N ALA A 153 6.54 7.96 32.77
CA ALA A 153 5.43 7.75 33.70
C ALA A 153 4.63 9.07 33.89
N ARG A 154 5.32 10.18 33.92
CA ARG A 154 4.71 11.50 34.11
C ARG A 154 3.88 11.97 32.91
N GLU A 155 4.37 11.74 31.70
CA GLU A 155 3.62 12.06 30.46
C GLU A 155 2.39 11.17 30.31
N ARG A 156 2.43 9.92 30.75
CA ARG A 156 1.25 9.02 30.78
C ARG A 156 0.20 9.52 31.77
N GLU A 157 0.60 9.99 32.95
CA GLU A 157 -0.34 10.58 33.93
C GLU A 157 -1.05 11.81 33.35
N VAL A 158 -0.30 12.71 32.69
CA VAL A 158 -0.88 13.87 31.98
C VAL A 158 -1.88 13.41 30.92
N LEU A 159 -1.50 12.45 30.07
CA LEU A 159 -2.35 11.96 28.99
C LEU A 159 -3.63 11.29 29.51
N ALA A 160 -3.53 10.54 30.63
CA ALA A 160 -4.70 9.94 31.26
C ALA A 160 -5.72 10.97 31.74
N LEU A 161 -5.24 12.06 32.37
CA LEU A 161 -6.10 13.15 32.81
C LEU A 161 -6.71 13.95 31.65
N MET A 162 -5.96 14.09 30.51
CA MET A 162 -6.50 14.66 29.29
C MET A 162 -7.62 13.79 28.71
N ALA A 163 -7.45 12.47 28.71
CA ALA A 163 -8.46 11.53 28.26
C ALA A 163 -9.75 11.54 29.12
N GLU A 164 -9.62 11.90 30.41
CA GLU A 164 -10.76 12.18 31.30
C GLU A 164 -11.48 13.53 30.99
N GLY A 165 -10.99 14.28 30.01
CA GLY A 165 -11.57 15.58 29.64
C GLY A 165 -11.21 16.73 30.57
N ARG A 166 -10.16 16.60 31.38
CA ARG A 166 -9.72 17.66 32.27
C ARG A 166 -9.02 18.78 31.49
N SER A 167 -9.24 20.02 31.94
CA SER A 167 -8.51 21.18 31.39
C SER A 167 -7.04 21.18 31.83
N ASN A 168 -6.17 21.78 31.02
CA ASN A 168 -4.74 21.92 31.36
C ASN A 168 -4.51 22.52 32.74
N ARG A 169 -5.35 23.48 33.16
CA ARG A 169 -5.30 24.07 34.50
C ARG A 169 -5.56 23.06 35.59
N ALA A 170 -6.61 22.24 35.45
CA ALA A 170 -6.93 21.19 36.41
C ALA A 170 -5.83 20.11 36.47
N ILE A 171 -5.21 19.79 35.33
CA ILE A 171 -4.07 18.86 35.25
C ILE A 171 -2.87 19.42 36.01
N CYS A 172 -2.55 20.71 35.81
CA CYS A 172 -1.47 21.37 36.54
C CYS A 172 -1.70 21.35 38.06
N GLU A 173 -2.91 21.57 38.53
CA GLU A 173 -3.29 21.51 39.96
C GLU A 173 -3.15 20.10 40.53
N VAL A 174 -3.65 19.08 39.84
CA VAL A 174 -3.58 17.67 40.25
C VAL A 174 -2.14 17.13 40.29
N LEU A 175 -1.36 17.47 39.28
CA LEU A 175 -0.01 16.94 39.12
C LEU A 175 1.09 17.86 39.68
N VAL A 176 0.72 19.00 40.24
CA VAL A 176 1.65 20.02 40.75
C VAL A 176 2.69 20.45 39.69
N LEU A 177 2.17 20.75 38.48
CA LEU A 177 2.99 21.12 37.32
C LEU A 177 2.83 22.60 36.99
N SER A 178 3.83 23.17 36.32
CA SER A 178 3.67 24.52 35.76
C SER A 178 2.82 24.46 34.47
N PRO A 179 2.06 25.54 34.14
CA PRO A 179 1.28 25.60 32.90
C PRO A 179 2.10 25.45 31.60
N LYS A 180 3.42 25.59 31.66
CA LYS A 180 4.32 25.40 30.54
C LYS A 180 4.70 23.93 30.33
N THR A 181 4.33 23.04 31.25
CA THR A 181 4.71 21.63 31.25
C THR A 181 3.58 20.73 30.71
N VAL A 182 2.34 21.20 30.70
CA VAL A 182 1.16 20.56 30.12
C VAL A 182 0.82 21.28 28.82
#